data_bc976f5c499809c88f5f38d14f72f865
#
_entry.id   bc976f5c499809c88f5f38d14f72f865
#
_cell.length_a   1.000
_cell.length_b   1.000
_cell.length_c   1.000
_cell.angle_alpha   90.00
_cell.angle_beta   90.00
_cell.angle_gamma   90.00
#
_symmetry.space_group_name_H-M   'P 1'
#
loop_
_entity.id
_entity.type
_entity.pdbx_description
1 polymer ?
#
loop_
_entity_poly.entity_id
_entity_poly.type
_entity_poly.pdbx_seq_one_letter_code
_entity_poly.pdbx_strand_id
1 'polypeptide(L)'
;MSDLVIPSEVQRLAAQAVRHTTPCGAGDLVWHVWGQARPGVRPLVLLHGGSGSWTHWVRNLDALVAAGHQLWVPDLPGFGDSAAPLSGGDADAMVAPLREGLQMLLGNAPCDLVGFSFGGMTAGLLLAAHPELAERLVLVGPRPWAWCPTGSSS
;
A
#
# COMPACT_ATOMS: atom_id res chain seq x y z
N MET A 1 30.69 -5.67 12.80
CA MET A 1 29.42 -5.04 12.38
C MET A 1 29.42 -4.97 10.88
N SER A 2 28.54 -5.73 10.27
CA SER A 2 28.31 -5.59 8.83
C SER A 2 27.51 -4.31 8.62
N ASP A 3 28.10 -3.33 8.00
CA ASP A 3 27.38 -2.17 7.51
C ASP A 3 26.34 -2.66 6.50
N LEU A 4 25.05 -2.52 6.84
CA LEU A 4 23.96 -2.79 5.92
C LEU A 4 24.08 -1.80 4.76
N VAL A 5 24.66 -2.25 3.66
CA VAL A 5 24.73 -1.45 2.43
C VAL A 5 23.33 -1.43 1.81
N ILE A 6 22.68 -0.27 1.89
CA ILE A 6 21.42 -0.06 1.19
C ILE A 6 21.73 0.01 -0.31
N PRO A 7 21.06 -0.82 -1.15
CA PRO A 7 21.28 -0.76 -2.59
C PRO A 7 21.11 0.65 -3.15
N SER A 8 21.97 1.04 -4.09
CA SER A 8 21.96 2.38 -4.68
C SER A 8 20.63 2.73 -5.35
N GLU A 9 19.93 1.74 -5.89
CA GLU A 9 18.62 1.92 -6.48
C GLU A 9 17.57 2.31 -5.44
N VAL A 10 17.59 1.68 -4.27
CA VAL A 10 16.70 2.03 -3.15
C VAL A 10 16.99 3.45 -2.68
N GLN A 11 18.26 3.83 -2.55
CA GLN A 11 18.66 5.19 -2.18
C GLN A 11 18.17 6.23 -3.19
N ARG A 12 18.30 5.94 -4.47
CA ARG A 12 17.83 6.82 -5.55
C ARG A 12 16.32 7.02 -5.48
N LEU A 13 15.55 5.94 -5.36
CA LEU A 13 14.10 5.99 -5.28
C LEU A 13 13.63 6.70 -4.01
N ALA A 14 14.25 6.42 -2.87
CA ALA A 14 13.94 7.10 -1.61
C ALA A 14 14.17 8.63 -1.72
N ALA A 15 15.26 9.04 -2.38
CA ALA A 15 15.56 10.46 -2.57
C ALA A 15 14.58 11.17 -3.50
N GLN A 16 13.98 10.45 -4.45
CA GLN A 16 12.99 11.00 -5.40
C GLN A 16 11.59 11.07 -4.81
N ALA A 17 11.29 10.30 -3.78
CA ALA A 17 9.96 10.25 -3.19
C ALA A 17 9.59 11.56 -2.52
N VAL A 18 8.33 11.98 -2.70
CA VAL A 18 7.73 12.99 -1.85
C VAL A 18 7.05 12.28 -0.68
N ARG A 19 7.44 12.64 0.54
CA ARG A 19 6.95 12.00 1.74
C ARG A 19 5.75 12.78 2.32
N HIS A 20 4.67 12.06 2.61
CA HIS A 20 3.52 12.58 3.32
C HIS A 20 3.28 11.76 4.58
N THR A 21 2.62 12.35 5.56
CA THR A 21 2.24 11.67 6.80
C THR A 21 0.77 11.89 7.10
N THR A 22 0.13 10.85 7.63
CA THR A 22 -1.25 10.90 8.12
C THR A 22 -1.32 10.20 9.48
N PRO A 23 -2.33 10.47 10.32
CA PRO A 23 -2.38 9.89 11.66
C PRO A 23 -2.43 8.36 11.66
N CYS A 24 -1.68 7.75 12.56
CA CYS A 24 -1.71 6.32 12.81
C CYS A 24 -1.29 6.02 14.24
N GLY A 25 -2.18 5.49 15.05
CA GLY A 25 -1.89 5.18 16.44
C GLY A 25 -1.42 6.42 17.22
N ALA A 26 -0.29 6.32 17.89
CA ALA A 26 0.34 7.43 18.60
C ALA A 26 1.31 8.24 17.72
N GLY A 27 1.42 7.94 16.45
CA GLY A 27 2.34 8.57 15.52
C GLY A 27 1.73 8.72 14.12
N ASP A 28 2.55 8.46 13.10
CA ASP A 28 2.20 8.72 11.72
C ASP A 28 2.25 7.47 10.86
N LEU A 29 1.34 7.44 9.88
CA LEU A 29 1.43 6.59 8.70
C LEU A 29 2.23 7.34 7.64
N VAL A 30 3.28 6.72 7.15
CA VAL A 30 4.21 7.34 6.20
C VAL A 30 3.88 6.90 4.78
N TRP A 31 3.69 7.86 3.90
CA TRP A 31 3.40 7.67 2.48
C TRP A 31 4.55 8.17 1.63
N HIS A 32 4.93 7.37 0.65
CA HIS A 32 5.93 7.73 -0.35
C HIS A 32 5.24 7.93 -1.69
N VAL A 33 5.50 9.04 -2.35
CA VAL A 33 4.82 9.41 -3.59
C VAL A 33 5.83 9.62 -4.71
N TRP A 34 5.59 8.98 -5.84
CA TRP A 34 6.35 9.16 -7.08
C TRP A 34 5.40 9.52 -8.20
N GLY A 35 5.92 10.30 -9.17
CA GLY A 35 5.14 10.72 -10.33
C GLY A 35 4.24 11.92 -10.05
N GLN A 36 3.52 12.34 -11.07
CA GLN A 36 2.66 13.52 -11.04
C GLN A 36 1.21 13.14 -11.33
N ALA A 37 0.28 13.84 -10.69
CA ALA A 37 -1.13 13.71 -11.02
C ALA A 37 -1.37 14.14 -12.47
N ARG A 38 -2.19 13.37 -13.18
CA ARG A 38 -2.58 13.67 -14.57
C ARG A 38 -4.09 13.64 -14.70
N PRO A 39 -4.69 14.56 -15.49
CA PRO A 39 -6.13 14.52 -15.75
C PRO A 39 -6.57 13.19 -16.34
N GLY A 40 -7.65 12.61 -15.80
CA GLY A 40 -8.21 11.36 -16.29
C GLY A 40 -7.48 10.10 -15.85
N VAL A 41 -6.37 10.22 -15.09
CA VAL A 41 -5.63 9.07 -14.54
C VAL A 41 -5.81 9.05 -13.03
N ARG A 42 -6.33 7.94 -12.51
CA ARG A 42 -6.52 7.79 -11.06
C ARG A 42 -5.16 7.57 -10.37
N PRO A 43 -5.02 8.05 -9.12
CA PRO A 43 -3.87 7.69 -8.29
C PRO A 43 -3.78 6.16 -8.14
N LEU A 44 -2.57 5.63 -8.12
CA LEU A 44 -2.30 4.21 -7.92
C LEU A 44 -1.70 4.00 -6.54
N VAL A 45 -2.39 3.25 -5.70
CA VAL A 45 -1.96 2.95 -4.32
C VAL A 45 -1.42 1.53 -4.27
N LEU A 46 -0.20 1.38 -3.75
CA LEU A 46 0.49 0.09 -3.67
C LEU A 46 0.69 -0.31 -2.20
N LEU A 47 0.10 -1.43 -1.79
CA LEU A 47 0.19 -1.96 -0.43
C LEU A 47 1.13 -3.17 -0.39
N HIS A 48 2.21 -3.06 0.37
CA HIS A 48 3.27 -4.08 0.46
C HIS A 48 2.85 -5.30 1.28
N GLY A 49 3.64 -6.39 1.16
CA GLY A 49 3.47 -7.62 1.92
C GLY A 49 3.97 -7.53 3.36
N GLY A 50 3.65 -8.54 4.15
CA GLY A 50 4.11 -8.67 5.54
C GLY A 50 5.63 -8.66 5.65
N SER A 51 6.14 -8.14 6.76
CA SER A 51 7.58 -7.97 7.04
C SER A 51 8.31 -7.10 6.03
N GLY A 52 7.60 -6.28 5.26
CA GLY A 52 8.17 -5.40 4.24
C GLY A 52 7.91 -3.93 4.49
N SER A 53 8.10 -3.17 3.45
CA SER A 53 7.86 -1.73 3.40
C SER A 53 7.59 -1.33 1.94
N TRP A 54 7.58 -0.04 1.65
CA TRP A 54 7.51 0.45 0.28
C TRP A 54 8.56 -0.20 -0.65
N THR A 55 9.65 -0.70 -0.08
CA THR A 55 10.75 -1.33 -0.84
C THR A 55 10.35 -2.61 -1.56
N HIS A 56 9.25 -3.25 -1.18
CA HIS A 56 8.70 -4.37 -1.95
C HIS A 56 8.39 -3.99 -3.41
N TRP A 57 8.20 -2.71 -3.69
CA TRP A 57 7.80 -2.19 -5.00
C TRP A 57 8.95 -1.62 -5.83
N VAL A 58 10.19 -1.65 -5.34
CA VAL A 58 11.33 -0.99 -6.01
C VAL A 58 11.51 -1.37 -7.48
N ARG A 59 11.18 -2.62 -7.84
CA ARG A 59 11.29 -3.10 -9.23
C ARG A 59 10.18 -2.58 -10.14
N ASN A 60 9.13 -2.01 -9.58
CA ASN A 60 7.93 -1.62 -10.31
C ASN A 60 7.79 -0.10 -10.44
N LEU A 61 8.41 0.67 -9.55
CA LEU A 61 8.16 2.11 -9.42
C LEU A 61 8.50 2.87 -10.69
N ASP A 62 9.69 2.70 -11.24
CA ASP A 62 10.11 3.43 -12.44
C ASP A 62 9.20 3.14 -13.64
N ALA A 63 8.85 1.87 -13.86
CA ALA A 63 8.00 1.46 -14.97
C ALA A 63 6.58 2.03 -14.84
N LEU A 64 6.03 2.04 -13.63
CA LEU A 64 4.68 2.57 -13.39
C LEU A 64 4.65 4.09 -13.54
N VAL A 65 5.66 4.78 -13.07
CA VAL A 65 5.78 6.24 -13.29
C VAL A 65 5.93 6.55 -14.78
N ALA A 66 6.78 5.80 -15.48
CA ALA A 66 6.95 5.96 -16.94
C ALA A 66 5.65 5.70 -17.71
N ALA A 67 4.79 4.82 -17.21
CA ALA A 67 3.46 4.56 -17.79
C ALA A 67 2.43 5.66 -17.48
N GLY A 68 2.79 6.66 -16.72
CA GLY A 68 1.94 7.83 -16.43
C GLY A 68 1.19 7.79 -15.12
N HIS A 69 1.51 6.87 -14.23
CA HIS A 69 0.87 6.78 -12.92
C HIS A 69 1.53 7.68 -11.88
N GLN A 70 0.71 8.28 -11.03
CA GLN A 70 1.17 8.79 -9.74
C GLN A 70 1.00 7.69 -8.69
N LEU A 71 2.08 7.36 -8.01
CA LEU A 71 2.14 6.24 -7.07
C LEU A 71 2.08 6.75 -5.63
N TRP A 72 1.17 6.17 -4.85
CA TRP A 72 1.03 6.42 -3.42
C TRP A 72 1.35 5.11 -2.69
N VAL A 73 2.49 5.07 -2.02
CA VAL A 73 3.03 3.83 -1.45
C VAL A 73 3.28 4.02 0.04
N PRO A 74 2.31 3.62 0.88
CA PRO A 74 2.51 3.70 2.32
C PRO A 74 3.41 2.57 2.82
N ASP A 75 4.15 2.85 3.89
CA ASP A 75 4.53 1.79 4.80
C ASP A 75 3.29 1.46 5.63
N LEU A 76 2.81 0.22 5.59
CA LEU A 76 1.62 -0.17 6.31
C LEU A 76 1.77 0.08 7.82
N PRO A 77 0.67 0.33 8.57
CA PRO A 77 0.75 0.55 10.01
C PRO A 77 1.56 -0.53 10.71
N GLY A 78 2.58 -0.12 11.48
CA GLY A 78 3.50 -1.01 12.18
C GLY A 78 4.69 -1.51 11.35
N PHE A 79 4.81 -1.11 10.08
CA PHE A 79 5.89 -1.51 9.19
C PHE A 79 6.71 -0.29 8.75
N GLY A 80 7.95 -0.53 8.34
CA GLY A 80 8.83 0.52 7.86
C GLY A 80 8.93 1.69 8.83
N ASP A 81 8.69 2.89 8.32
CA ASP A 81 8.72 4.12 9.11
C ASP A 81 7.37 4.51 9.73
N SER A 82 6.34 3.69 9.51
CA SER A 82 5.00 3.97 10.04
C SER A 82 4.84 3.51 11.48
N ALA A 83 4.07 4.28 12.27
CA ALA A 83 3.72 3.90 13.63
C ALA A 83 2.78 2.69 13.65
N ALA A 84 2.79 1.95 14.75
CA ALA A 84 1.87 0.84 14.94
C ALA A 84 0.44 1.36 15.18
N PRO A 85 -0.58 0.64 14.69
CA PRO A 85 -1.96 0.97 15.00
C PRO A 85 -2.27 0.68 16.47
N LEU A 86 -3.28 1.34 17.03
CA LEU A 86 -3.68 1.16 18.44
C LEU A 86 -4.29 -0.21 18.71
N SER A 87 -4.87 -0.84 17.71
CA SER A 87 -5.69 -2.05 17.86
C SER A 87 -4.98 -3.34 17.44
N GLY A 88 -3.65 -3.38 17.43
CA GLY A 88 -2.88 -4.59 17.12
C GLY A 88 -2.30 -4.61 15.71
N GLY A 89 -1.77 -5.76 15.28
CA GLY A 89 -1.01 -5.93 14.04
C GLY A 89 -1.69 -6.72 12.94
N ASP A 90 -2.95 -7.07 13.08
CA ASP A 90 -3.72 -7.83 12.08
C ASP A 90 -4.15 -6.94 10.91
N ALA A 91 -4.52 -7.55 9.80
CA ALA A 91 -4.98 -6.84 8.61
C ALA A 91 -6.19 -5.93 8.89
N ASP A 92 -7.07 -6.33 9.80
CA ASP A 92 -8.20 -5.50 10.24
C ASP A 92 -7.76 -4.17 10.84
N ALA A 93 -6.67 -4.17 11.60
CA ALA A 93 -6.14 -2.98 12.25
C ALA A 93 -5.54 -1.97 11.26
N MET A 94 -5.25 -2.41 10.02
CA MET A 94 -4.70 -1.55 8.97
C MET A 94 -5.77 -0.66 8.33
N VAL A 95 -7.05 -1.07 8.40
CA VAL A 95 -8.14 -0.46 7.63
C VAL A 95 -8.37 1.00 8.02
N ALA A 96 -8.55 1.29 9.31
CA ALA A 96 -8.89 2.64 9.75
C ALA A 96 -7.80 3.67 9.43
N PRO A 97 -6.51 3.42 9.73
CA PRO A 97 -5.44 4.36 9.36
C PRO A 97 -5.32 4.58 7.86
N LEU A 98 -5.47 3.52 7.06
CA LEU A 98 -5.41 3.64 5.60
C LEU A 98 -6.57 4.45 5.05
N ARG A 99 -7.79 4.17 5.50
CA ARG A 99 -8.98 4.94 5.10
C ARG A 99 -8.82 6.41 5.42
N GLU A 100 -8.43 6.71 6.65
CA GLU A 100 -8.24 8.09 7.09
C GLU A 100 -7.17 8.80 6.26
N GLY A 101 -6.04 8.14 6.03
CA GLY A 101 -4.96 8.67 5.22
C GLY A 101 -5.37 8.92 3.78
N LEU A 102 -6.07 7.99 3.15
CA LEU A 102 -6.57 8.15 1.78
C LEU A 102 -7.55 9.33 1.67
N GLN A 103 -8.45 9.49 2.63
CA GLN A 103 -9.37 10.61 2.66
C GLN A 103 -8.66 11.95 2.81
N MET A 104 -7.66 12.03 3.67
CA MET A 104 -6.87 13.24 3.86
C MET A 104 -6.05 13.62 2.62
N LEU A 105 -5.47 12.64 1.94
CA LEU A 105 -4.54 12.87 0.83
C LEU A 105 -5.22 12.95 -0.53
N LEU A 106 -6.25 12.15 -0.77
CA LEU A 106 -6.94 12.04 -2.06
C LEU A 106 -8.37 12.60 -2.04
N GLY A 107 -8.89 12.94 -0.86
CA GLY A 107 -10.26 13.41 -0.72
C GLY A 107 -11.28 12.33 -1.09
N ASN A 108 -12.30 12.70 -1.86
CA ASN A 108 -13.34 11.77 -2.31
C ASN A 108 -13.02 11.11 -3.67
N ALA A 109 -11.87 11.42 -4.27
CA ALA A 109 -11.49 10.83 -5.54
C ALA A 109 -11.08 9.37 -5.33
N PRO A 110 -11.66 8.41 -6.09
CA PRO A 110 -11.25 7.01 -6.00
C PRO A 110 -9.86 6.80 -6.56
N CYS A 111 -9.16 5.79 -6.03
CA CYS A 111 -7.87 5.35 -6.55
C CYS A 111 -7.99 4.00 -7.25
N ASP A 112 -6.92 3.55 -7.86
CA ASP A 112 -6.70 2.15 -8.19
C ASP A 112 -5.78 1.56 -7.11
N LEU A 113 -6.06 0.34 -6.66
CA LEU A 113 -5.40 -0.26 -5.52
C LEU A 113 -4.75 -1.59 -5.91
N VAL A 114 -3.48 -1.73 -5.56
CA VAL A 114 -2.73 -2.98 -5.73
C VAL A 114 -2.25 -3.43 -4.36
N GLY A 115 -2.54 -4.68 -4.02
CA GLY A 115 -2.08 -5.29 -2.77
C GLY A 115 -1.27 -6.55 -3.02
N PHE A 116 -0.10 -6.65 -2.37
CA PHE A 116 0.77 -7.81 -2.42
C PHE A 116 0.69 -8.60 -1.12
N SER A 117 0.30 -9.87 -1.18
CA SER A 117 0.25 -10.79 -0.04
C SER A 117 -0.56 -10.22 1.12
N PHE A 118 0.04 -9.90 2.27
CA PHE A 118 -0.61 -9.25 3.41
C PHE A 118 -1.28 -7.93 3.00
N GLY A 119 -0.63 -7.14 2.14
CA GLY A 119 -1.23 -5.93 1.56
C GLY A 119 -2.46 -6.23 0.72
N GLY A 120 -2.53 -7.39 0.07
CA GLY A 120 -3.71 -7.85 -0.65
C GLY A 120 -4.88 -8.16 0.28
N MET A 121 -4.61 -8.83 1.40
CA MET A 121 -5.62 -9.08 2.44
C MET A 121 -6.14 -7.76 3.01
N THR A 122 -5.23 -6.84 3.32
CA THR A 122 -5.55 -5.51 3.82
C THR A 122 -6.42 -4.73 2.81
N ALA A 123 -6.05 -4.76 1.53
CA ALA A 123 -6.82 -4.12 0.46
C ALA A 123 -8.24 -4.68 0.37
N GLY A 124 -8.38 -5.99 0.45
CA GLY A 124 -9.68 -6.66 0.43
C GLY A 124 -10.57 -6.21 1.59
N LEU A 125 -10.04 -6.19 2.81
CA LEU A 125 -10.76 -5.73 3.99
C LEU A 125 -11.12 -4.24 3.90
N LEU A 126 -10.19 -3.42 3.43
CA LEU A 126 -10.41 -1.98 3.23
C LEU A 126 -11.59 -1.73 2.28
N LEU A 127 -11.61 -2.40 1.13
CA LEU A 127 -12.66 -2.21 0.13
C LEU A 127 -13.97 -2.92 0.48
N ALA A 128 -13.94 -4.00 1.28
CA ALA A 128 -15.15 -4.59 1.81
C ALA A 128 -15.88 -3.62 2.75
N ALA A 129 -15.14 -2.85 3.54
CA ALA A 129 -15.71 -1.85 4.45
C ALA A 129 -16.03 -0.52 3.75
N HIS A 130 -15.21 -0.14 2.77
CA HIS A 130 -15.27 1.16 2.09
C HIS A 130 -15.10 0.99 0.58
N PRO A 131 -16.09 0.42 -0.13
CA PRO A 131 -15.96 0.14 -1.56
C PRO A 131 -15.77 1.37 -2.45
N GLU A 132 -16.16 2.54 -1.97
CA GLU A 132 -16.03 3.81 -2.68
C GLU A 132 -14.59 4.30 -2.82
N LEU A 133 -13.64 3.74 -2.07
CA LEU A 133 -12.25 4.21 -2.05
C LEU A 133 -11.49 3.86 -3.33
N ALA A 134 -11.86 2.81 -4.04
CA ALA A 134 -11.16 2.38 -5.24
C ALA A 134 -12.10 1.96 -6.35
N GLU A 135 -11.69 2.23 -7.59
CA GLU A 135 -12.38 1.76 -8.80
C GLU A 135 -11.89 0.37 -9.23
N ARG A 136 -10.62 0.09 -9.02
CA ARG A 136 -9.99 -1.18 -9.41
C ARG A 136 -9.14 -1.71 -8.27
N LEU A 137 -9.16 -3.04 -8.13
CA LEU A 137 -8.32 -3.76 -7.20
C LEU A 137 -7.54 -4.85 -7.93
N VAL A 138 -6.21 -4.85 -7.76
CA VAL A 138 -5.34 -5.93 -8.24
C VAL A 138 -4.69 -6.59 -7.03
N LEU A 139 -4.83 -7.89 -6.93
CA LEU A 139 -4.21 -8.70 -5.89
C LEU A 139 -3.03 -9.46 -6.49
N VAL A 140 -1.86 -9.27 -5.91
CA VAL A 140 -0.61 -9.91 -6.32
C VAL A 140 -0.09 -10.78 -5.17
N GLY A 141 0.33 -12.01 -5.48
CA GLY A 141 0.93 -12.86 -4.48
C GLY A 141 0.77 -14.33 -4.75
N PRO A 142 1.34 -15.19 -3.90
CA PRO A 142 1.10 -16.61 -3.98
C PRO A 142 -0.41 -16.85 -3.87
N ARG A 143 -0.89 -17.82 -4.63
CA ARG A 143 -2.29 -18.24 -4.58
C ARG A 143 -2.78 -18.27 -3.16
N PRO A 144 -3.97 -17.73 -2.86
CA PRO A 144 -4.60 -18.06 -1.59
C PRO A 144 -4.79 -19.58 -1.55
N TRP A 145 -3.94 -20.22 -0.80
CA TRP A 145 -3.91 -21.70 -0.65
C TRP A 145 -5.15 -22.21 0.08
N ALA A 146 -6.09 -21.39 0.38
CA ALA A 146 -7.20 -21.72 1.25
C ALA A 146 -8.60 -21.52 0.67
N TRP A 147 -8.73 -21.23 -0.62
CA TRP A 147 -10.04 -21.36 -1.22
C TRP A 147 -10.10 -22.68 -2.01
N CYS A 148 -10.17 -23.79 -1.26
CA CYS A 148 -10.75 -25.00 -1.80
C CYS A 148 -12.26 -24.83 -1.65
N PRO A 149 -13.04 -24.66 -2.71
CA PRO A 149 -14.46 -24.89 -2.59
C PRO A 149 -14.56 -26.35 -2.13
N THR A 150 -14.99 -26.55 -0.91
CA THR A 150 -15.40 -27.89 -0.46
C THR A 150 -16.46 -28.31 -1.46
N GLY A 151 -16.04 -29.24 -2.32
CA GLY A 151 -16.89 -29.75 -3.36
C GLY A 151 -18.19 -30.17 -2.73
N SER A 152 -19.27 -29.72 -3.29
CA SER A 152 -20.56 -30.35 -3.10
C SER A 152 -20.38 -31.81 -3.40
N SER A 153 -20.31 -32.63 -2.39
CA SER A 153 -20.63 -34.02 -2.56
C SER A 153 -22.10 -34.10 -2.92
N SER A 154 -22.34 -34.41 -4.15
CA SER A 154 -23.67 -34.87 -4.55
C SER A 154 -24.05 -36.14 -3.81
#